data_7802288084c36bf3ea77e0b60d6d3230
#
_entry.id   7802288084c36bf3ea77e0b60d6d3230
#
_cell.length_a   1.000
_cell.length_b   1.000
_cell.length_c   1.000
_cell.angle_alpha   90.00
_cell.angle_beta   90.00
_cell.angle_gamma   90.00
#
_symmetry.space_group_name_H-M   'P 1'
#
loop_
_entity.id
_entity.type
_entity.pdbx_description
1 polymer ?
#
loop_
_entity_poly.entity_id
_entity_poly.type
_entity_poly.pdbx_seq_one_letter_code
_entity_poly.pdbx_strand_id
1 'polypeptide(L)'
;MCMGLGCNAAGVIGCRIIEGKKERVIAAVTNSFMPCNGKLASMVTVVGLFIVSGDGAFSNIVSVAILLGVVIIGTLATFVSSHLLSKTLLRSERSSFVLELPPYRRPQIIRVLVRSVFDKTLNVLSRAVMVAIPAGALIWILGNFKVGDTALLVYLCRA
;
A
#
# COMPACT_ATOMS: atom_id res chain seq x y z
N MET A 1 -1.06 -11.15 1.81
CA MET A 1 -1.28 -10.30 0.62
C MET A 1 -2.63 -9.59 0.63
N CYS A 2 -3.74 -10.23 0.96
CA CYS A 2 -5.06 -9.54 1.02
C CYS A 2 -5.11 -8.33 1.96
N MET A 3 -4.37 -8.33 3.06
CA MET A 3 -4.25 -7.17 3.95
C MET A 3 -3.60 -5.94 3.27
N GLY A 4 -2.78 -6.15 2.26
CA GLY A 4 -2.14 -5.09 1.48
C GLY A 4 -3.10 -4.25 0.65
N LEU A 5 -4.25 -4.80 0.25
CA LEU A 5 -5.31 -4.05 -0.43
C LEU A 5 -5.92 -2.94 0.47
N GLY A 6 -6.02 -3.20 1.76
CA GLY A 6 -6.48 -2.18 2.72
C GLY A 6 -5.37 -1.17 3.02
N CYS A 7 -4.27 -1.65 3.58
CA CYS A 7 -3.12 -0.83 3.96
C CYS A 7 -1.82 -1.60 3.71
N ASN A 8 -0.98 -1.06 2.85
CA ASN A 8 0.30 -1.69 2.48
C ASN A 8 1.24 -1.85 3.69
N ALA A 9 1.28 -0.87 4.58
CA ALA A 9 2.07 -0.93 5.80
C ALA A 9 1.61 -2.07 6.73
N ALA A 10 0.30 -2.25 6.90
CA ALA A 10 -0.27 -3.35 7.68
C ALA A 10 0.03 -4.71 7.03
N GLY A 11 0.02 -4.79 5.69
CA GLY A 11 0.41 -5.97 4.94
C GLY A 11 1.86 -6.38 5.20
N VAL A 12 2.80 -5.44 5.15
CA VAL A 12 4.23 -5.70 5.44
C VAL A 12 4.45 -6.13 6.90
N ILE A 13 3.75 -5.50 7.86
CA ILE A 13 3.83 -5.89 9.27
C ILE A 13 3.25 -7.30 9.46
N GLY A 14 2.15 -7.62 8.76
CA GLY A 14 1.54 -8.94 8.78
C GLY A 14 2.45 -10.06 8.25
N CYS A 15 3.37 -9.75 7.34
CA CYS A 15 4.34 -10.72 6.83
C CYS A 15 5.29 -11.26 7.92
N ARG A 16 5.40 -10.61 9.07
CA ARG A 16 6.21 -11.09 10.21
C ARG A 16 5.70 -12.41 10.81
N ILE A 17 4.44 -12.75 10.57
CA ILE A 17 3.82 -14.00 11.04
C ILE A 17 4.33 -15.20 10.23
N ILE A 18 4.88 -14.96 9.04
CA ILE A 18 5.41 -16.01 8.17
C ILE A 18 6.75 -16.49 8.74
N GLU A 19 6.84 -17.76 9.11
CA GLU A 19 8.04 -18.36 9.73
C GLU A 19 9.19 -18.51 8.75
N GLY A 20 8.92 -18.81 7.48
CA GLY A 20 9.90 -18.94 6.40
C GLY A 20 10.55 -17.59 6.06
N LYS A 21 11.86 -17.43 6.28
CA LYS A 21 12.61 -16.21 5.90
C LYS A 21 12.40 -15.86 4.43
N LYS A 22 12.48 -16.86 3.56
CA LYS A 22 12.25 -16.75 2.12
C LYS A 22 10.87 -16.20 1.79
N GLU A 23 9.83 -16.85 2.32
CA GLU A 23 8.44 -16.52 2.05
C GLU A 23 8.08 -15.15 2.62
N ARG A 24 8.63 -14.82 3.79
CA ARG A 24 8.46 -13.51 4.42
C ARG A 24 9.03 -12.37 3.58
N VAL A 25 10.23 -12.55 3.02
CA VAL A 25 10.87 -11.53 2.17
C VAL A 25 10.10 -11.38 0.87
N ILE A 26 9.74 -12.48 0.22
CA ILE A 26 8.92 -12.45 -1.01
C ILE A 26 7.61 -11.73 -0.74
N ALA A 27 6.89 -12.10 0.32
CA ALA A 27 5.62 -11.48 0.67
C ALA A 27 5.75 -9.98 0.97
N ALA A 28 6.81 -9.55 1.66
CA ALA A 28 7.04 -8.15 1.97
C ALA A 28 7.37 -7.31 0.73
N VAL A 29 8.20 -7.83 -0.17
CA VAL A 29 8.58 -7.14 -1.41
C VAL A 29 7.41 -7.07 -2.38
N THR A 30 6.73 -8.19 -2.61
CA THR A 30 5.61 -8.26 -3.55
C THR A 30 4.38 -7.49 -3.07
N ASN A 31 4.23 -7.29 -1.75
CA ASN A 31 3.16 -6.47 -1.19
C ASN A 31 3.21 -5.01 -1.68
N SER A 32 4.39 -4.50 -2.08
CA SER A 32 4.56 -3.14 -2.60
C SER A 32 3.85 -2.90 -3.94
N PHE A 33 3.65 -3.94 -4.74
CA PHE A 33 2.94 -3.86 -6.02
C PHE A 33 1.41 -3.81 -5.85
N MET A 34 0.91 -4.21 -4.68
CA MET A 34 -0.53 -4.23 -4.42
C MET A 34 -1.08 -2.81 -4.29
N PRO A 35 -2.09 -2.43 -5.07
CA PRO A 35 -2.75 -1.14 -4.92
C PRO A 35 -3.51 -1.09 -3.59
N CYS A 36 -3.07 -0.26 -2.67
CA CYS A 36 -3.75 -0.04 -1.40
C CYS A 36 -4.81 1.08 -1.53
N ASN A 37 -5.69 1.16 -0.55
CA ASN A 37 -6.77 2.16 -0.53
C ASN A 37 -6.26 3.60 -0.70
N GLY A 38 -5.11 3.95 -0.11
CA GLY A 38 -4.50 5.27 -0.29
C GLY A 38 -4.02 5.55 -1.73
N LYS A 39 -3.46 4.54 -2.41
CA LYS A 39 -3.08 4.65 -3.82
C LYS A 39 -4.31 4.74 -4.73
N LEU A 40 -5.38 4.00 -4.42
CA LEU A 40 -6.63 4.08 -5.17
C LEU A 40 -7.23 5.47 -5.12
N ALA A 41 -7.26 6.12 -3.95
CA ALA A 41 -7.76 7.49 -3.82
C ALA A 41 -6.99 8.48 -4.70
N SER A 42 -5.65 8.41 -4.72
CA SER A 42 -4.84 9.27 -5.59
C SER A 42 -5.05 8.98 -7.08
N MET A 43 -5.21 7.70 -7.44
CA MET A 43 -5.50 7.31 -8.83
C MET A 43 -6.87 7.80 -9.29
N VAL A 44 -7.90 7.71 -8.44
CA VAL A 44 -9.23 8.26 -8.73
C VAL A 44 -9.15 9.76 -9.02
N THR A 45 -8.38 10.49 -8.21
CA THR A 45 -8.19 11.94 -8.41
C THR A 45 -7.51 12.24 -9.73
N VAL A 46 -6.43 11.52 -10.05
CA VAL A 46 -5.70 11.73 -11.33
C VAL A 46 -6.58 11.38 -12.53
N VAL A 47 -7.26 10.23 -12.50
CA VAL A 47 -8.17 9.81 -13.58
C VAL A 47 -9.32 10.81 -13.71
N GLY A 48 -9.86 11.31 -12.60
CA GLY A 48 -10.90 12.33 -12.60
C GLY A 48 -10.45 13.64 -13.27
N LEU A 49 -9.24 14.10 -13.01
CA LEU A 49 -8.71 15.31 -13.61
C LEU A 49 -8.46 15.18 -15.13
N PHE A 50 -8.02 14.01 -15.59
CA PHE A 50 -7.67 13.82 -17.01
C PHE A 50 -8.87 13.40 -17.88
N ILE A 51 -9.84 12.68 -17.36
CA ILE A 51 -10.89 12.03 -18.15
C ILE A 51 -12.24 12.74 -18.00
N VAL A 52 -12.52 13.37 -16.86
CA VAL A 52 -13.78 14.08 -16.59
C VAL A 52 -13.89 15.44 -17.31
N SER A 53 -12.95 15.81 -18.17
CA SER A 53 -13.12 16.96 -19.08
C SER A 53 -14.21 16.77 -20.15
N GLY A 54 -14.89 15.62 -20.18
CA GLY A 54 -16.00 15.31 -21.08
C GLY A 54 -17.30 15.06 -20.30
N ASP A 55 -18.29 15.89 -20.48
CA ASP A 55 -19.63 15.76 -19.92
C ASP A 55 -20.34 14.54 -20.51
N GLY A 56 -20.42 13.44 -19.74
CA GLY A 56 -21.24 12.29 -20.15
C GLY A 56 -21.09 11.06 -19.23
N ALA A 57 -22.16 10.26 -19.15
CA ALA A 57 -22.17 8.96 -18.46
C ALA A 57 -21.05 8.02 -18.97
N PHE A 58 -20.58 8.20 -20.19
CA PHE A 58 -19.51 7.43 -20.81
C PHE A 58 -18.15 7.66 -20.12
N SER A 59 -17.89 8.87 -19.64
CA SER A 59 -16.69 9.24 -18.91
C SER A 59 -16.58 8.48 -17.56
N ASN A 60 -17.69 8.31 -16.86
CA ASN A 60 -17.72 7.56 -15.60
C ASN A 60 -17.44 6.07 -15.81
N ILE A 61 -17.97 5.47 -16.85
CA ILE A 61 -17.73 4.04 -17.18
C ILE A 61 -16.27 3.81 -17.52
N VAL A 62 -15.67 4.70 -18.31
CA VAL A 62 -14.25 4.62 -18.69
C VAL A 62 -13.36 4.77 -17.45
N SER A 63 -13.67 5.68 -16.54
CA SER A 63 -12.91 5.88 -15.30
C SER A 63 -12.92 4.65 -14.40
N VAL A 64 -14.08 4.01 -14.26
CA VAL A 64 -14.19 2.75 -13.49
C VAL A 64 -13.45 1.61 -14.18
N ALA A 65 -13.52 1.51 -15.50
CA ALA A 65 -12.81 0.48 -16.26
C ALA A 65 -11.29 0.63 -16.13
N ILE A 66 -10.75 1.83 -16.15
CA ILE A 66 -9.32 2.10 -15.94
C ILE A 66 -8.90 1.72 -14.52
N LEU A 67 -9.67 2.08 -13.50
CA LEU A 67 -9.41 1.71 -12.11
C LEU A 67 -9.37 0.18 -11.93
N LEU A 68 -10.34 -0.52 -12.47
CA LEU A 68 -10.37 -1.99 -12.46
C LEU A 68 -9.16 -2.58 -13.18
N GLY A 69 -8.79 -2.03 -14.33
CA GLY A 69 -7.62 -2.43 -15.09
C GLY A 69 -6.32 -2.31 -14.28
N VAL A 70 -6.13 -1.19 -13.58
CA VAL A 70 -4.96 -0.98 -12.71
C VAL A 70 -4.91 -1.98 -11.56
N VAL A 71 -6.04 -2.29 -10.93
CA VAL A 71 -6.11 -3.30 -9.85
C VAL A 71 -5.75 -4.69 -10.38
N ILE A 72 -6.27 -5.06 -11.56
CA ILE A 72 -5.98 -6.35 -12.18
C ILE A 72 -4.49 -6.44 -12.56
N ILE A 73 -3.94 -5.41 -13.18
CA ILE A 73 -2.51 -5.35 -13.54
C ILE A 73 -1.64 -5.42 -12.29
N GLY A 74 -1.97 -4.69 -11.23
CA GLY A 74 -1.25 -4.71 -9.96
C GLY A 74 -1.25 -6.09 -9.30
N THR A 75 -2.39 -6.79 -9.32
CA THR A 75 -2.49 -8.17 -8.82
C THR A 75 -1.70 -9.15 -9.68
N LEU A 76 -1.77 -9.07 -10.99
CA LEU A 76 -0.98 -9.90 -11.90
C LEU A 76 0.52 -9.65 -11.71
N ALA A 77 0.95 -8.40 -11.60
CA ALA A 77 2.33 -8.04 -11.32
C ALA A 77 2.83 -8.64 -10.00
N THR A 78 1.98 -8.66 -8.97
CA THR A 78 2.29 -9.29 -7.68
C THR A 78 2.54 -10.79 -7.84
N PHE A 79 1.70 -11.51 -8.59
CA PHE A 79 1.88 -12.94 -8.83
C PHE A 79 3.13 -13.25 -9.65
N VAL A 80 3.35 -12.49 -10.73
CA VAL A 80 4.53 -12.65 -11.59
C VAL A 80 5.81 -12.38 -10.81
N SER A 81 5.86 -11.28 -10.05
CA SER A 81 7.02 -10.94 -9.23
C SER A 81 7.28 -11.98 -8.14
N SER A 82 6.25 -12.49 -7.49
CA SER A 82 6.36 -13.56 -6.50
C SER A 82 6.93 -14.84 -7.10
N HIS A 83 6.45 -15.22 -8.27
CA HIS A 83 6.94 -16.39 -8.99
C HIS A 83 8.42 -16.22 -9.42
N LEU A 84 8.76 -15.06 -9.96
CA LEU A 84 10.13 -14.74 -10.40
C LEU A 84 11.11 -14.74 -9.22
N LEU A 85 10.77 -14.06 -8.11
CA LEU A 85 11.61 -14.01 -6.91
C LEU A 85 11.80 -15.40 -6.31
N SER A 86 10.75 -16.20 -6.26
CA SER A 86 10.82 -17.57 -5.74
C SER A 86 11.77 -18.46 -6.55
N LYS A 87 11.83 -18.27 -7.87
CA LYS A 87 12.62 -19.09 -8.79
C LYS A 87 14.07 -18.62 -8.94
N THR A 88 14.32 -17.30 -8.84
CA THR A 88 15.62 -16.70 -9.18
C THR A 88 16.48 -16.42 -7.94
N LEU A 89 15.99 -15.67 -6.95
CA LEU A 89 16.82 -15.21 -5.84
C LEU A 89 16.89 -16.20 -4.66
N LEU A 90 15.89 -17.02 -4.47
CA LEU A 90 15.70 -17.76 -3.22
C LEU A 90 15.59 -19.28 -3.46
N ARG A 91 16.26 -19.78 -4.49
CA ARG A 91 16.23 -21.20 -4.86
C ARG A 91 16.89 -22.14 -3.84
N SER A 92 17.81 -21.62 -3.01
CA SER A 92 18.66 -22.42 -2.12
C SER A 92 18.06 -22.73 -0.75
N GLU A 93 17.09 -21.98 -0.29
CA GLU A 93 16.51 -22.22 1.04
C GLU A 93 15.28 -23.13 0.95
N ARG A 94 15.38 -24.31 1.59
CA ARG A 94 14.24 -25.23 1.74
C ARG A 94 13.29 -24.66 2.80
N SER A 95 12.06 -24.39 2.42
CA SER A 95 11.00 -24.07 3.35
C SER A 95 10.63 -25.34 4.14
N SER A 96 11.07 -25.44 5.38
CA SER A 96 10.59 -26.49 6.30
C SER A 96 9.40 -25.92 7.06
N PHE A 97 8.21 -26.13 6.52
CA PHE A 97 6.99 -25.83 7.26
C PHE A 97 6.71 -26.96 8.23
N VAL A 98 6.98 -26.74 9.49
CA VAL A 98 6.55 -27.63 10.59
C VAL A 98 5.32 -27.01 11.23
N LEU A 99 4.17 -27.66 11.02
CA LEU A 99 2.91 -27.26 11.65
C LEU A 99 2.91 -27.74 13.10
N GLU A 100 3.46 -26.96 14.00
CA GLU A 100 3.27 -27.18 15.44
C GLU A 100 1.91 -26.59 15.84
N LEU A 101 0.95 -27.46 16.14
CA LEU A 101 -0.35 -27.07 16.67
C LEU A 101 -0.17 -26.69 18.15
N PRO A 102 -0.25 -25.41 18.52
CA PRO A 102 -0.18 -25.01 19.92
C PRO A 102 -1.38 -25.57 20.70
N PRO A 103 -1.23 -25.94 21.99
CA PRO A 103 -2.32 -26.45 22.78
C PRO A 103 -3.47 -25.43 22.82
N TYR A 104 -4.69 -25.93 22.63
CA TYR A 104 -5.91 -25.13 22.60
C TYR A 104 -6.08 -24.36 23.92
N ARG A 105 -5.96 -23.03 23.86
CA ARG A 105 -6.27 -22.12 24.97
C ARG A 105 -7.52 -21.33 24.63
N ARG A 106 -8.40 -21.10 25.58
CA ARG A 106 -9.60 -20.28 25.39
C ARG A 106 -9.19 -18.88 24.91
N PRO A 107 -9.73 -18.39 23.78
CA PRO A 107 -9.35 -17.10 23.22
C PRO A 107 -9.79 -15.96 24.16
N GLN A 108 -8.85 -15.13 24.59
CA GLN A 108 -9.12 -13.92 25.37
C GLN A 108 -9.40 -12.76 24.40
N ILE A 109 -10.59 -12.74 23.81
CA ILE A 109 -10.96 -11.85 22.70
C ILE A 109 -10.72 -10.37 23.05
N ILE A 110 -11.15 -9.93 24.22
CA ILE A 110 -11.03 -8.52 24.64
C ILE A 110 -9.56 -8.10 24.76
N ARG A 111 -8.72 -8.92 25.38
CA ARG A 111 -7.28 -8.61 25.54
C ARG A 111 -6.54 -8.59 24.22
N VAL A 112 -6.86 -9.51 23.31
CA VAL A 112 -6.29 -9.55 21.97
C VAL A 112 -6.72 -8.34 21.13
N LEU A 113 -7.99 -7.96 21.23
CA LEU A 113 -8.55 -6.80 20.51
C LEU A 113 -7.90 -5.49 20.98
N VAL A 114 -7.85 -5.26 22.27
CA VAL A 114 -7.24 -4.04 22.86
C VAL A 114 -5.76 -3.97 22.50
N ARG A 115 -5.02 -5.07 22.67
CA ARG A 115 -3.59 -5.11 22.34
C ARG A 115 -3.33 -4.91 20.83
N SER A 116 -4.17 -5.48 19.97
CA SER A 116 -4.04 -5.32 18.53
C SER A 116 -4.31 -3.88 18.08
N VAL A 117 -5.31 -3.23 18.66
CA VAL A 117 -5.65 -1.84 18.33
C VAL A 117 -4.57 -0.89 18.85
N PHE A 118 -4.19 -1.01 20.13
CA PHE A 118 -3.23 -0.08 20.71
C PHE A 118 -1.80 -0.29 20.20
N ASP A 119 -1.29 -1.52 20.20
CA ASP A 119 0.12 -1.75 19.85
C ASP A 119 0.39 -1.69 18.34
N LYS A 120 -0.54 -2.18 17.51
CA LYS A 120 -0.32 -2.24 16.07
C LYS A 120 -0.85 -1.01 15.34
N THR A 121 -2.08 -0.61 15.62
CA THR A 121 -2.73 0.48 14.87
C THR A 121 -2.18 1.84 15.29
N LEU A 122 -1.99 2.08 16.58
CA LEU A 122 -1.46 3.35 17.07
C LEU A 122 0.01 3.58 16.62
N ASN A 123 0.84 2.55 16.66
CA ASN A 123 2.23 2.65 16.21
C ASN A 123 2.34 2.93 14.70
N VAL A 124 1.51 2.31 13.89
CA VAL A 124 1.48 2.57 12.44
C VAL A 124 0.95 3.98 12.17
N LEU A 125 -0.12 4.36 12.86
CA LEU A 125 -0.72 5.69 12.74
C LEU A 125 0.25 6.80 13.16
N SER A 126 0.91 6.65 14.30
CA SER A 126 1.89 7.66 14.78
C SER A 126 3.05 7.87 13.81
N ARG A 127 3.56 6.78 13.22
CA ARG A 127 4.61 6.88 12.18
C ARG A 127 4.09 7.54 10.91
N ALA A 128 2.88 7.22 10.48
CA ALA A 128 2.27 7.85 9.32
C ALA A 128 2.06 9.37 9.54
N VAL A 129 1.58 9.77 10.71
CA VAL A 129 1.39 11.17 11.10
C VAL A 129 2.72 11.91 11.18
N MET A 130 3.75 11.30 11.78
CA MET A 130 5.09 11.90 11.86
C MET A 130 5.69 12.23 10.49
N VAL A 131 5.40 11.44 9.48
CA VAL A 131 5.88 11.70 8.11
C VAL A 131 4.92 12.63 7.35
N ALA A 132 3.61 12.49 7.56
CA ALA A 132 2.60 13.27 6.86
C ALA A 132 2.61 14.76 7.25
N ILE A 133 2.86 15.09 8.52
CA ILE A 133 2.89 16.48 9.00
C ILE A 133 4.01 17.29 8.31
N PRO A 134 5.29 16.88 8.33
CA PRO A 134 6.33 17.65 7.67
C PRO A 134 6.18 17.67 6.14
N ALA A 135 5.74 16.57 5.53
CA ALA A 135 5.48 16.52 4.10
C ALA A 135 4.33 17.45 3.70
N GLY A 136 3.23 17.44 4.43
CA GLY A 136 2.10 18.32 4.21
C GLY A 136 2.45 19.80 4.42
N ALA A 137 3.23 20.11 5.47
CA ALA A 137 3.72 21.46 5.72
C ALA A 137 4.63 21.96 4.59
N LEU A 138 5.52 21.11 4.09
CA LEU A 138 6.40 21.42 2.97
C LEU A 138 5.60 21.73 1.69
N ILE A 139 4.65 20.89 1.35
CA ILE A 139 3.78 21.08 0.17
C ILE A 139 2.94 22.35 0.33
N TRP A 140 2.42 22.61 1.53
CA TRP A 140 1.64 23.83 1.81
C TRP A 140 2.50 25.08 1.68
N ILE A 141 3.71 25.09 2.22
CA ILE A 141 4.66 26.20 2.09
C ILE A 141 5.03 26.41 0.63
N LEU A 142 5.40 25.36 -0.12
CA LEU A 142 5.75 25.46 -1.54
C LEU A 142 4.57 25.93 -2.40
N GLY A 143 3.34 25.53 -2.05
CA GLY A 143 2.14 25.95 -2.76
C GLY A 143 1.71 27.39 -2.46
N ASN A 144 2.00 27.85 -1.22
CA ASN A 144 1.56 29.18 -0.75
C ASN A 144 2.63 30.27 -0.96
N PHE A 145 3.90 29.90 -1.08
CA PHE A 145 4.97 30.82 -1.47
C PHE A 145 4.89 31.14 -2.96
N LYS A 146 4.26 32.26 -3.28
CA LYS A 146 4.25 32.82 -4.62
C LYS A 146 5.55 33.62 -4.83
N VAL A 147 6.43 33.11 -5.67
CA VAL A 147 7.57 33.88 -6.18
C VAL A 147 7.14 34.47 -7.53
N GLY A 148 6.63 35.70 -7.48
CA GLY A 148 6.01 36.32 -8.66
C GLY A 148 4.57 35.83 -8.88
N ASP A 149 4.15 35.73 -10.13
CA ASP A 149 2.77 35.38 -10.53
C ASP A 149 2.48 33.86 -10.55
N THR A 150 3.49 33.02 -10.29
CA THR A 150 3.36 31.54 -10.32
C THR A 150 3.79 30.91 -9.01
N ALA A 151 3.06 29.87 -8.57
CA ALA A 151 3.43 29.09 -7.38
C ALA A 151 4.79 28.39 -7.62
N LEU A 152 5.66 28.42 -6.61
CA LEU A 152 7.01 27.84 -6.65
C LEU A 152 6.99 26.36 -7.05
N LEU A 153 5.89 25.68 -6.75
CA LEU A 153 5.64 24.29 -7.13
C LEU A 153 5.56 24.09 -8.65
N VAL A 154 4.97 25.02 -9.38
CA VAL A 154 4.88 24.99 -10.86
C VAL A 154 6.25 25.24 -11.48
N TYR A 155 7.07 26.07 -10.86
CA TYR A 155 8.44 26.33 -11.32
C TYR A 155 9.35 25.10 -11.19
N LEU A 156 9.22 24.38 -10.07
CA LEU A 156 9.96 23.13 -9.81
C LEU A 156 9.54 21.97 -10.73
N CYS A 157 8.26 21.92 -11.11
CA CYS A 157 7.77 20.89 -12.04
C CYS A 157 8.14 21.17 -13.51
N ARG A 158 8.56 22.40 -13.83
CA ARG A 158 8.89 22.80 -15.20
C ARG A 158 10.41 22.78 -15.50
N ALA A 159 11.23 22.65 -14.44
CA ALA A 159 12.69 22.50 -14.54
C ALA A 159 13.10 21.03 -14.63
#